data_9a3eaf6133515c03d810e4078d432c5f
#
_entry.id   9a3eaf6133515c03d810e4078d432c5f
#
_cell.length_a   1.000
_cell.length_b   1.000
_cell.length_c   1.000
_cell.angle_alpha   90.00
_cell.angle_beta   90.00
_cell.angle_gamma   90.00
#
_symmetry.space_group_name_H-M   'P 1'
#
loop_
_entity.id
_entity.type
_entity.pdbx_description
1 polymer ?
#
loop_
_entity_poly.entity_id
_entity_poly.type
_entity_poly.pdbx_seq_one_letter_code
_entity_poly.pdbx_strand_id
1 'polypeptide(L)'
;MKSVLEAHPDVEAIFPVHKNPKVREIVREELGHLDRVHLIEPMEYEPFANLMAKVDIVLTDSGGIQEEAPALGKPVLVLRDTTERPEAVEAGTVKLVGTAYDDVLRETNLLLDDAEHYRSMAEAANPYGDGKACERIIHAILRKNGFDVENLPEFASKA
;
A
#
# COMPACT_ATOMS: atom_id res chain seq x y z
N MET A 1 -3.22 5.38 15.82
CA MET A 1 -2.75 6.68 15.25
C MET A 1 -2.28 7.65 16.34
N LYS A 2 -3.11 8.07 17.31
CA LYS A 2 -2.70 9.03 18.35
C LYS A 2 -1.36 8.70 19.00
N SER A 3 -1.17 7.47 19.50
CA SER A 3 0.07 7.05 20.16
C SER A 3 1.29 7.00 19.25
N VAL A 4 1.10 6.73 17.95
CA VAL A 4 2.18 6.86 16.95
C VAL A 4 2.64 8.32 16.85
N LEU A 5 1.69 9.23 16.70
CA LEU A 5 2.00 10.67 16.60
C LEU A 5 2.61 11.25 17.88
N GLU A 6 2.23 10.73 19.05
CA GLU A 6 2.84 11.14 20.33
C GLU A 6 4.30 10.68 20.44
N ALA A 7 4.62 9.48 19.92
CA ALA A 7 5.98 8.93 19.92
C ALA A 7 6.87 9.59 18.84
N HIS A 8 6.30 10.00 17.70
CA HIS A 8 7.01 10.54 16.54
C HIS A 8 6.52 11.96 16.22
N PRO A 9 7.15 13.01 16.75
CA PRO A 9 6.70 14.40 16.57
C PRO A 9 6.80 14.94 15.13
N ASP A 10 7.60 14.31 14.28
CA ASP A 10 7.85 14.63 12.89
C ASP A 10 6.94 13.87 11.91
N VAL A 11 6.10 12.96 12.42
CA VAL A 11 5.17 12.17 11.61
C VAL A 11 3.84 12.88 11.48
N GLU A 12 3.29 12.88 10.27
CA GLU A 12 1.92 13.30 9.95
C GLU A 12 1.16 12.16 9.29
N ALA A 13 -0.15 12.15 9.42
CA ALA A 13 -1.02 11.15 8.80
C ALA A 13 -2.02 11.82 7.84
N ILE A 14 -2.14 11.29 6.63
CA ILE A 14 -3.16 11.69 5.67
C ILE A 14 -4.17 10.55 5.56
N PHE A 15 -5.44 10.83 5.82
CA PHE A 15 -6.48 9.84 5.82
C PHE A 15 -7.62 10.23 4.87
N PRO A 16 -7.66 9.67 3.65
CA PRO A 16 -8.83 9.77 2.77
C PRO A 16 -10.02 9.02 3.38
N VAL A 17 -11.01 9.77 3.88
CA VAL A 17 -12.10 9.19 4.66
C VAL A 17 -13.22 8.70 3.76
N HIS A 18 -13.58 7.44 3.88
CA HIS A 18 -14.69 6.84 3.12
C HIS A 18 -15.99 7.66 3.26
N LYS A 19 -16.77 7.77 2.15
CA LYS A 19 -17.98 8.62 2.09
C LYS A 19 -19.14 8.15 2.98
N ASN A 20 -19.08 6.95 3.55
CA ASN A 20 -20.10 6.45 4.48
C ASN A 20 -20.22 7.37 5.71
N PRO A 21 -21.40 7.92 6.01
CA PRO A 21 -21.60 8.85 7.14
C PRO A 21 -21.16 8.28 8.49
N LYS A 22 -21.41 6.98 8.74
CA LYS A 22 -21.00 6.33 10.00
C LYS A 22 -19.47 6.28 10.16
N VAL A 23 -18.74 6.02 9.06
CA VAL A 23 -17.28 6.04 9.07
C VAL A 23 -16.77 7.46 9.34
N ARG A 24 -17.36 8.44 8.68
CA ARG A 24 -16.99 9.87 8.86
C ARG A 24 -17.22 10.38 10.27
N GLU A 25 -18.32 9.98 10.88
CA GLU A 25 -18.63 10.35 12.26
C GLU A 25 -17.57 9.82 13.22
N ILE A 26 -17.30 8.50 13.19
CA ILE A 26 -16.31 7.86 14.04
C ILE A 26 -14.91 8.44 13.81
N VAL A 27 -14.50 8.58 12.54
CA VAL A 27 -13.16 9.09 12.21
C VAL A 27 -12.97 10.53 12.68
N ARG A 28 -14.02 11.38 12.56
CA ARG A 28 -13.95 12.76 13.05
C ARG A 28 -13.90 12.84 14.58
N GLU A 29 -14.66 11.99 15.26
CA GLU A 29 -14.66 11.91 16.72
C GLU A 29 -13.30 11.48 17.25
N GLU A 30 -12.72 10.42 16.67
CA GLU A 30 -11.48 9.81 17.15
C GLU A 30 -10.21 10.55 16.71
N LEU A 31 -10.21 11.14 15.52
CA LEU A 31 -9.00 11.68 14.89
C LEU A 31 -9.08 13.18 14.54
N GLY A 32 -10.30 13.74 14.46
CA GLY A 32 -10.49 15.12 13.98
C GLY A 32 -9.94 16.21 14.88
N HIS A 33 -9.53 15.87 16.11
CA HIS A 33 -8.91 16.78 17.07
C HIS A 33 -7.38 16.72 17.10
N LEU A 34 -6.79 15.85 16.26
CA LEU A 34 -5.34 15.66 16.19
C LEU A 34 -4.75 16.53 15.07
N ASP A 35 -3.97 17.55 15.43
CA ASP A 35 -3.43 18.57 14.50
C ASP A 35 -2.61 17.98 13.34
N ARG A 36 -1.96 16.82 13.55
CA ARG A 36 -1.13 16.14 12.57
C ARG A 36 -1.84 14.99 11.83
N VAL A 37 -3.18 14.94 11.92
CA VAL A 37 -4.01 14.01 11.12
C VAL A 37 -4.85 14.83 10.13
N HIS A 38 -4.57 14.65 8.86
CA HIS A 38 -5.24 15.35 7.78
C HIS A 38 -6.37 14.46 7.23
N LEU A 39 -7.59 14.71 7.69
CA LEU A 39 -8.79 14.04 7.17
C LEU A 39 -9.19 14.70 5.85
N ILE A 40 -9.10 13.97 4.75
CA ILE A 40 -9.40 14.47 3.42
C ILE A 40 -10.54 13.69 2.75
N GLU A 41 -11.12 14.27 1.69
CA GLU A 41 -12.08 13.55 0.84
C GLU A 41 -11.35 12.44 0.05
N PRO A 42 -12.05 11.34 -0.29
CA PRO A 42 -11.52 10.34 -1.21
C PRO A 42 -11.12 10.98 -2.53
N MET A 43 -9.97 10.60 -3.03
CA MET A 43 -9.38 11.16 -4.24
C MET A 43 -9.67 10.26 -5.45
N GLU A 44 -9.66 10.84 -6.65
CA GLU A 44 -9.58 10.08 -7.89
C GLU A 44 -8.23 9.35 -7.99
N TYR A 45 -8.15 8.36 -8.89
CA TYR A 45 -7.00 7.46 -8.97
C TYR A 45 -5.65 8.18 -9.16
N GLU A 46 -5.55 9.09 -10.13
CA GLU A 46 -4.29 9.77 -10.45
C GLU A 46 -3.74 10.61 -9.28
N PRO A 47 -4.51 11.53 -8.66
CA PRO A 47 -4.04 12.25 -7.49
C PRO A 47 -3.77 11.35 -6.29
N PHE A 48 -4.51 10.25 -6.11
CA PHE A 48 -4.27 9.29 -5.05
C PHE A 48 -2.95 8.53 -5.25
N ALA A 49 -2.66 8.06 -6.47
CA ALA A 49 -1.40 7.40 -6.79
C ALA A 49 -0.20 8.35 -6.59
N ASN A 50 -0.35 9.63 -6.94
CA ASN A 50 0.68 10.65 -6.68
C ASN A 50 0.88 10.93 -5.19
N LEU A 51 -0.18 10.90 -4.39
CA LEU A 51 -0.08 10.99 -2.93
C LEU A 51 0.66 9.76 -2.37
N MET A 52 0.25 8.56 -2.78
CA MET A 52 0.84 7.29 -2.34
C MET A 52 2.35 7.21 -2.67
N ALA A 53 2.78 7.79 -3.78
CA ALA A 53 4.20 7.88 -4.14
C ALA A 53 5.01 8.78 -3.18
N LYS A 54 4.37 9.68 -2.43
CA LYS A 54 5.03 10.66 -1.55
C LYS A 54 5.02 10.29 -0.07
N VAL A 55 4.13 9.40 0.34
CA VAL A 55 4.10 8.91 1.73
C VAL A 55 5.21 7.87 1.95
N ASP A 56 5.56 7.64 3.19
CA ASP A 56 6.60 6.66 3.54
C ASP A 56 5.99 5.29 3.86
N ILE A 57 4.87 5.24 4.57
CA ILE A 57 4.22 4.00 5.02
C ILE A 57 2.73 4.06 4.66
N VAL A 58 2.16 2.93 4.29
CA VAL A 58 0.74 2.80 4.00
C VAL A 58 0.07 1.84 4.98
N LEU A 59 -0.97 2.31 5.68
CA LEU A 59 -1.87 1.50 6.49
C LEU A 59 -3.20 1.37 5.74
N THR A 60 -3.64 0.14 5.46
CA THR A 60 -4.83 -0.08 4.63
C THR A 60 -5.55 -1.38 4.95
N ASP A 61 -6.82 -1.45 4.63
CA ASP A 61 -7.62 -2.67 4.57
C ASP A 61 -8.02 -3.05 3.12
N SER A 62 -7.56 -2.25 2.13
CA SER A 62 -7.89 -2.43 0.71
C SER A 62 -6.99 -3.45 0.01
N GLY A 63 -7.59 -4.39 -0.73
CA GLY A 63 -6.87 -5.35 -1.58
C GLY A 63 -6.07 -4.68 -2.69
N GLY A 64 -6.63 -3.66 -3.36
CA GLY A 64 -5.94 -2.95 -4.45
C GLY A 64 -4.68 -2.22 -3.99
N ILE A 65 -4.72 -1.59 -2.83
CA ILE A 65 -3.56 -0.86 -2.27
C ILE A 65 -2.41 -1.83 -1.94
N GLN A 66 -2.71 -3.08 -1.58
CA GLN A 66 -1.71 -4.12 -1.35
C GLN A 66 -0.91 -4.47 -2.62
N GLU A 67 -1.45 -4.18 -3.80
CA GLU A 67 -0.78 -4.37 -5.09
C GLU A 67 -0.05 -3.10 -5.55
N GLU A 68 -0.68 -1.94 -5.34
CA GLU A 68 -0.23 -0.66 -5.89
C GLU A 68 0.90 -0.03 -5.06
N ALA A 69 0.80 -0.01 -3.74
CA ALA A 69 1.78 0.63 -2.88
C ALA A 69 3.17 -0.05 -2.94
N PRO A 70 3.29 -1.39 -2.96
CA PRO A 70 4.57 -2.07 -3.18
C PRO A 70 5.24 -1.73 -4.51
N ALA A 71 4.47 -1.47 -5.56
CA ALA A 71 5.00 -1.03 -6.86
C ALA A 71 5.71 0.32 -6.79
N LEU A 72 5.41 1.12 -5.76
CA LEU A 72 6.03 2.41 -5.45
C LEU A 72 7.13 2.31 -4.38
N GLY A 73 7.50 1.09 -3.97
CA GLY A 73 8.48 0.85 -2.90
C GLY A 73 7.99 1.31 -1.52
N LYS A 74 6.68 1.20 -1.24
CA LYS A 74 6.10 1.61 0.03
C LYS A 74 5.75 0.40 0.87
N PRO A 75 6.29 0.28 2.12
CA PRO A 75 5.85 -0.72 3.07
C PRO A 75 4.36 -0.60 3.37
N VAL A 76 3.66 -1.74 3.41
CA VAL A 76 2.21 -1.78 3.63
C VAL A 76 1.90 -2.60 4.88
N LEU A 77 1.19 -1.98 5.82
CA LEU A 77 0.57 -2.65 6.96
C LEU A 77 -0.91 -2.87 6.68
N VAL A 78 -1.32 -4.13 6.61
CA VAL A 78 -2.70 -4.50 6.30
C VAL A 78 -3.48 -4.73 7.59
N LEU A 79 -4.51 -3.89 7.79
CA LEU A 79 -5.38 -3.88 8.96
C LEU A 79 -6.48 -4.97 8.86
N ARG A 80 -6.06 -6.22 8.61
CA ARG A 80 -6.92 -7.40 8.45
C ARG A 80 -6.22 -8.63 9.02
N ASP A 81 -7.01 -9.62 9.44
CA ASP A 81 -6.49 -10.92 9.91
C ASP A 81 -6.14 -11.86 8.74
N THR A 82 -6.74 -11.63 7.57
CA THR A 82 -6.52 -12.41 6.35
C THR A 82 -6.44 -11.50 5.14
N THR A 83 -5.76 -11.98 4.09
CA THR A 83 -5.70 -11.28 2.81
C THR A 83 -5.98 -12.23 1.65
N GLU A 84 -6.57 -11.71 0.59
CA GLU A 84 -6.68 -12.33 -0.72
C GLU A 84 -5.42 -12.13 -1.59
N ARG A 85 -4.36 -11.60 -0.99
CA ARG A 85 -3.06 -11.28 -1.62
C ARG A 85 -1.89 -11.93 -0.88
N PRO A 86 -1.86 -13.29 -0.76
CA PRO A 86 -0.81 -13.98 -0.01
C PRO A 86 0.58 -13.77 -0.62
N GLU A 87 0.67 -13.55 -1.93
CA GLU A 87 1.93 -13.35 -2.64
C GLU A 87 2.68 -12.10 -2.15
N ALA A 88 1.97 -11.02 -1.78
CA ALA A 88 2.59 -9.81 -1.24
C ALA A 88 3.17 -10.04 0.16
N VAL A 89 2.50 -10.87 0.96
CA VAL A 89 2.98 -11.25 2.29
C VAL A 89 4.21 -12.14 2.19
N GLU A 90 4.18 -13.14 1.28
CA GLU A 90 5.30 -14.05 1.03
C GLU A 90 6.52 -13.29 0.46
N ALA A 91 6.29 -12.32 -0.41
CA ALA A 91 7.34 -11.45 -0.96
C ALA A 91 7.91 -10.47 0.08
N GLY A 92 7.23 -10.26 1.21
CA GLY A 92 7.65 -9.34 2.26
C GLY A 92 7.35 -7.86 1.98
N THR A 93 6.60 -7.53 0.94
CA THR A 93 6.20 -6.14 0.62
C THR A 93 5.05 -5.64 1.48
N VAL A 94 4.29 -6.57 2.05
CA VAL A 94 3.08 -6.33 2.85
C VAL A 94 3.14 -7.16 4.12
N LYS A 95 2.67 -6.60 5.23
CA LYS A 95 2.53 -7.30 6.50
C LYS A 95 1.10 -7.24 7.02
N LEU A 96 0.51 -8.41 7.31
CA LEU A 96 -0.78 -8.49 8.02
C LEU A 96 -0.56 -8.15 9.49
N VAL A 97 -1.27 -7.16 10.00
CA VAL A 97 -1.15 -6.70 11.39
C VAL A 97 -2.46 -6.83 12.16
N GLY A 98 -3.54 -7.29 11.50
CA GLY A 98 -4.85 -7.38 12.14
C GLY A 98 -5.41 -6.00 12.49
N THR A 99 -6.35 -6.00 13.44
CA THR A 99 -6.99 -4.78 13.95
C THR A 99 -6.72 -4.52 15.43
N ALA A 100 -5.89 -5.35 16.07
CA ALA A 100 -5.54 -5.18 17.47
C ALA A 100 -4.63 -3.96 17.65
N TYR A 101 -4.99 -3.11 18.62
CA TYR A 101 -4.29 -1.85 18.89
C TYR A 101 -2.78 -2.02 19.08
N ASP A 102 -2.37 -2.98 19.91
CA ASP A 102 -0.96 -3.19 20.26
C ASP A 102 -0.13 -3.68 19.06
N ASP A 103 -0.72 -4.50 18.20
CA ASP A 103 -0.04 -5.02 17.01
C ASP A 103 0.14 -3.93 15.95
N VAL A 104 -0.90 -3.15 15.67
CA VAL A 104 -0.82 -2.01 14.74
C VAL A 104 0.18 -0.98 15.24
N LEU A 105 0.17 -0.64 16.53
CA LEU A 105 1.10 0.32 17.13
C LEU A 105 2.54 -0.18 17.03
N ARG A 106 2.79 -1.43 17.43
CA ARG A 106 4.13 -2.04 17.41
C ARG A 106 4.73 -2.03 16.00
N GLU A 107 3.96 -2.52 15.02
CA GLU A 107 4.46 -2.65 13.65
C GLU A 107 4.64 -1.29 12.96
N THR A 108 3.78 -0.33 13.26
CA THR A 108 3.95 1.04 12.74
C THR A 108 5.20 1.69 13.33
N ASN A 109 5.42 1.60 14.65
CA ASN A 109 6.62 2.13 15.28
C ASN A 109 7.89 1.42 14.77
N LEU A 110 7.85 0.10 14.55
CA LEU A 110 8.98 -0.64 14.01
C LEU A 110 9.41 -0.12 12.64
N LEU A 111 8.46 0.19 11.75
CA LEU A 111 8.76 0.78 10.44
C LEU A 111 9.30 2.21 10.53
N LEU A 112 8.90 2.96 11.56
CA LEU A 112 9.38 4.35 11.78
C LEU A 112 10.75 4.39 12.44
N ASP A 113 11.05 3.45 13.36
CA ASP A 113 12.26 3.46 14.17
C ASP A 113 13.42 2.65 13.57
N ASP A 114 13.12 1.62 12.76
CA ASP A 114 14.10 0.71 12.20
C ASP A 114 14.22 0.86 10.68
N ALA A 115 15.22 1.62 10.26
CA ALA A 115 15.50 1.88 8.85
C ALA A 115 15.89 0.61 8.05
N GLU A 116 16.40 -0.43 8.71
CA GLU A 116 16.74 -1.71 8.06
C GLU A 116 15.44 -2.50 7.80
N HIS A 117 14.56 -2.56 8.79
CA HIS A 117 13.25 -3.17 8.64
C HIS A 117 12.41 -2.46 7.57
N TYR A 118 12.39 -1.12 7.60
CA TYR A 118 11.74 -0.33 6.55
C TYR A 118 12.26 -0.70 5.15
N ARG A 119 13.58 -0.69 4.96
CA ARG A 119 14.20 -1.02 3.66
C ARG A 119 13.91 -2.45 3.22
N SER A 120 13.91 -3.40 4.15
CA SER A 120 13.60 -4.80 3.82
C SER A 120 12.22 -4.97 3.19
N MET A 121 11.23 -4.17 3.59
CA MET A 121 9.90 -4.16 2.99
C MET A 121 9.82 -3.29 1.72
N ALA A 122 10.43 -2.10 1.75
CA ALA A 122 10.39 -1.14 0.64
C ALA A 122 11.13 -1.64 -0.62
N GLU A 123 12.21 -2.39 -0.44
CA GLU A 123 13.05 -2.93 -1.51
C GLU A 123 12.69 -4.38 -1.89
N ALA A 124 11.73 -5.00 -1.20
CA ALA A 124 11.25 -6.32 -1.52
C ALA A 124 10.65 -6.37 -2.94
N ALA A 125 10.85 -7.50 -3.62
CA ALA A 125 10.40 -7.64 -5.00
C ALA A 125 8.88 -7.64 -5.09
N ASN A 126 8.31 -6.70 -5.86
CA ASN A 126 6.87 -6.67 -6.10
C ASN A 126 6.42 -7.91 -6.89
N PRO A 127 5.54 -8.77 -6.35
CA PRO A 127 5.10 -9.99 -7.02
C PRO A 127 4.09 -9.76 -8.15
N TYR A 128 3.49 -8.57 -8.24
CA TYR A 128 2.33 -8.32 -9.13
C TYR A 128 2.69 -7.83 -10.53
N GLY A 129 3.96 -7.54 -10.81
CA GLY A 129 4.35 -7.20 -12.17
C GLY A 129 5.37 -6.07 -12.28
N ASP A 130 5.71 -5.78 -13.54
CA ASP A 130 6.68 -4.76 -13.95
C ASP A 130 6.05 -3.62 -14.78
N GLY A 131 4.72 -3.53 -14.80
CA GLY A 131 3.97 -2.54 -15.56
C GLY A 131 3.82 -2.84 -17.05
N LYS A 132 4.36 -3.97 -17.56
CA LYS A 132 4.35 -4.30 -19.00
C LYS A 132 3.26 -5.31 -19.41
N ALA A 133 2.28 -5.56 -18.57
CA ALA A 133 1.22 -6.53 -18.85
C ALA A 133 0.44 -6.18 -20.12
N CYS A 134 0.05 -4.91 -20.32
CA CYS A 134 -0.68 -4.48 -21.52
C CYS A 134 0.11 -4.74 -22.81
N GLU A 135 1.40 -4.45 -22.81
CA GLU A 135 2.28 -4.71 -23.96
C GLU A 135 2.35 -6.21 -24.29
N ARG A 136 2.56 -7.05 -23.28
CA ARG A 136 2.57 -8.52 -23.44
C ARG A 136 1.23 -9.04 -23.98
N ILE A 137 0.11 -8.54 -23.47
CA ILE A 137 -1.24 -8.94 -23.90
C ILE A 137 -1.43 -8.56 -25.38
N ILE A 138 -1.08 -7.34 -25.79
CA ILE A 138 -1.19 -6.88 -27.19
C ILE A 138 -0.34 -7.77 -28.10
N HIS A 139 0.91 -8.04 -27.76
CA HIS A 139 1.79 -8.90 -28.55
C HIS A 139 1.26 -10.34 -28.64
N ALA A 140 0.71 -10.87 -27.56
CA ALA A 140 0.10 -12.21 -27.58
C ALA A 140 -1.13 -12.28 -28.50
N ILE A 141 -1.99 -11.24 -28.48
CA ILE A 141 -3.16 -11.16 -29.36
C ILE A 141 -2.73 -11.03 -30.83
N LEU A 142 -1.77 -10.18 -31.14
CA LEU A 142 -1.26 -9.99 -32.49
C LEU A 142 -0.67 -11.28 -33.05
N ARG A 143 0.19 -11.97 -32.31
CA ARG A 143 0.75 -13.27 -32.72
C ARG A 143 -0.32 -14.33 -32.95
N LYS A 144 -1.31 -14.40 -32.07
CA LYS A 144 -2.45 -15.34 -32.25
C LYS A 144 -3.22 -15.09 -33.56
N ASN A 145 -3.21 -13.85 -34.05
CA ASN A 145 -3.85 -13.45 -35.30
C ASN A 145 -2.90 -13.43 -36.51
N GLY A 146 -1.70 -14.04 -36.41
CA GLY A 146 -0.77 -14.22 -37.51
C GLY A 146 0.13 -13.02 -37.84
N PHE A 147 0.16 -12.00 -36.95
CA PHE A 147 1.09 -10.88 -37.11
C PHE A 147 2.48 -11.26 -36.56
N ASP A 148 3.52 -10.86 -37.29
CA ASP A 148 4.89 -11.02 -36.86
C ASP A 148 5.25 -9.88 -35.88
N VAL A 149 5.29 -10.21 -34.59
CA VAL A 149 5.66 -9.30 -33.50
C VAL A 149 6.60 -10.01 -32.54
N GLU A 150 7.47 -9.23 -31.90
CA GLU A 150 8.43 -9.70 -30.92
C GLU A 150 7.79 -10.53 -29.80
N ASN A 151 8.47 -11.60 -29.38
CA ASN A 151 8.10 -12.37 -28.20
C ASN A 151 8.66 -11.68 -26.95
N LEU A 152 7.81 -10.95 -26.26
CA LEU A 152 8.22 -10.31 -25.00
C LEU A 152 8.45 -11.39 -23.92
N PRO A 153 9.51 -11.23 -23.09
CA PRO A 153 9.75 -12.15 -21.99
C PRO A 153 8.59 -12.15 -21.00
N GLU A 154 8.33 -13.30 -20.41
CA GLU A 154 7.38 -13.40 -19.29
C GLU A 154 7.90 -12.61 -18.08
N PHE A 155 6.96 -12.12 -17.29
CA PHE A 155 7.31 -11.54 -15.99
C PHE A 155 7.81 -12.65 -15.07
N ALA A 156 9.02 -12.50 -14.57
CA ALA A 156 9.53 -13.32 -13.47
C ALA A 156 9.72 -12.39 -12.26
N SER A 157 8.97 -12.63 -11.17
CA SER A 157 9.29 -12.00 -9.90
C SER A 157 10.70 -12.42 -9.52
N LYS A 158 11.58 -11.48 -9.24
CA LYS A 158 12.88 -11.84 -8.68
C LYS A 158 12.61 -12.42 -7.29
N ALA A 159 12.86 -13.72 -7.13
CA ALA A 159 12.88 -14.36 -5.83
C ALA A 159 14.03 -13.81 -4.99
#